data_87163c24c4246db66b000a68efc2ce9f
#
_entry.id   87163c24c4246db66b000a68efc2ce9f
#
_cell.length_a   1.000
_cell.length_b   1.000
_cell.length_c   1.000
_cell.angle_alpha   90.00
_cell.angle_beta   90.00
_cell.angle_gamma   90.00
#
_symmetry.space_group_name_H-M   'P 1'
#
loop_
_entity.id
_entity.type
_entity.pdbx_description
1 polymer ?
#
loop_
_entity_poly.entity_id
_entity_poly.type
_entity_poly.pdbx_seq_one_letter_code
_entity_poly.pdbx_strand_id
1 'polypeptide(L)'
;MTAASGSGIHVHAGLSTDAACPDRPAGPVASRAGLAEKPAMADLVLHNSLTRRRAPFVPMDPGHVRLYVCGPTVYDLAHLGNARPAVVFDVLVRLLRALYPRVTYVRNITDIDDKILARSLDSGEPIDAITARTTDDYHADMAALGVLPPDIEPRATGHVPDMVALIEALIARGHAYAADGHVLFAVATFPEYGRLSGLSPDELRAGARVEIAPYKRDPGDFVLWKPSASDQPGWDSPWGRGRPGWHIECSAMSARYLGPEFDIHGGGRDLIFPHHENEIAQSCCGFPGSRFAHVWLHNGMLLVDGAKMSKSLGNFRTVRDVLALAPAEAVRMLLLRAQYRAELDFTPAALVEVRRELDRFYRAMERHPGAQAGPVPAGVLAALCDDLNTPAAFAALHALADAALAGDAEAAGGMRAAGTLLGLLQAAPSDWFRGDAAGDETAAIDALIAERLAARGARDWARADAIRADLAARGIVLEDGPGGTTWRRGA
;
A
#
# COMPACT_ATOMS: atom_id res chain seq x y z
N MET A 1 -24.18 30.65 63.23
CA MET A 1 -25.01 31.45 62.32
C MET A 1 -24.07 31.94 61.25
N THR A 2 -24.05 31.54 60.05
CA THR A 2 -25.00 31.13 59.05
C THR A 2 -24.30 30.15 58.06
N ALA A 3 -25.04 29.16 57.62
CA ALA A 3 -24.59 28.17 56.63
C ALA A 3 -24.46 28.81 55.20
N ALA A 4 -23.52 28.33 54.41
CA ALA A 4 -23.53 28.53 52.96
C ALA A 4 -23.28 27.17 52.30
N SER A 5 -24.27 26.83 51.49
CA SER A 5 -24.52 25.61 50.74
C SER A 5 -23.46 25.34 49.67
N GLY A 6 -23.00 24.05 49.58
CA GLY A 6 -22.25 23.51 48.44
C GLY A 6 -23.13 23.30 47.24
N SER A 7 -22.68 23.75 46.07
CA SER A 7 -23.19 23.33 44.75
C SER A 7 -22.18 22.41 44.08
N GLY A 8 -22.48 21.13 44.09
CA GLY A 8 -21.74 20.14 43.31
C GLY A 8 -21.97 20.36 41.81
N ILE A 9 -20.89 20.50 41.08
CA ILE A 9 -20.92 20.53 39.60
C ILE A 9 -20.74 19.08 39.15
N HIS A 10 -21.86 18.47 38.68
CA HIS A 10 -21.82 17.26 37.90
C HIS A 10 -21.31 17.59 36.49
N VAL A 11 -20.09 17.14 36.17
CA VAL A 11 -19.58 17.16 34.79
C VAL A 11 -20.15 15.92 34.10
N HIS A 12 -21.19 16.12 33.28
CA HIS A 12 -21.62 15.14 32.30
C HIS A 12 -20.60 15.15 31.14
N ALA A 13 -19.84 14.07 31.00
CA ALA A 13 -19.08 13.78 29.78
C ALA A 13 -20.06 13.39 28.65
N GLY A 14 -20.51 14.37 27.91
CA GLY A 14 -21.24 14.16 26.64
C GLY A 14 -20.22 13.95 25.53
N LEU A 15 -20.07 12.72 25.08
CA LEU A 15 -19.43 12.41 23.80
C LEU A 15 -20.38 12.90 22.69
N SER A 16 -20.05 14.03 22.08
CA SER A 16 -20.76 14.54 20.90
C SER A 16 -20.45 13.63 19.70
N THR A 17 -21.48 12.95 19.19
CA THR A 17 -21.44 12.06 18.03
C THR A 17 -21.86 12.75 16.73
N ASP A 18 -21.61 14.04 16.55
CA ASP A 18 -21.95 14.73 15.31
C ASP A 18 -20.81 15.60 14.82
N ALA A 19 -19.94 14.96 14.01
CA ALA A 19 -19.16 15.64 13.00
C ALA A 19 -19.44 14.95 11.66
N ALA A 20 -20.53 15.33 11.00
CA ALA A 20 -20.82 14.96 9.63
C ALA A 20 -19.74 15.53 8.73
N CYS A 21 -18.96 14.67 8.11
CA CYS A 21 -18.06 15.00 7.02
C CYS A 21 -18.91 15.34 5.78
N PRO A 22 -18.63 16.43 5.02
CA PRO A 22 -19.41 16.77 3.84
C PRO A 22 -19.26 15.71 2.76
N ASP A 23 -20.39 15.24 2.23
CA ASP A 23 -20.51 14.31 1.11
C ASP A 23 -19.68 14.78 -0.09
N ARG A 24 -18.62 14.05 -0.41
CA ARG A 24 -18.05 14.05 -1.76
C ARG A 24 -18.79 13.00 -2.58
N PRO A 25 -19.19 13.28 -3.83
CA PRO A 25 -19.85 12.30 -4.67
C PRO A 25 -18.88 11.13 -4.92
N ALA A 26 -19.28 9.95 -4.51
CA ALA A 26 -18.63 8.70 -4.85
C ALA A 26 -18.62 8.58 -6.38
N GLY A 27 -17.43 8.43 -6.95
CA GLY A 27 -17.27 8.01 -8.35
C GLY A 27 -18.03 6.68 -8.59
N PRO A 28 -18.33 6.31 -9.84
CA PRO A 28 -19.22 5.19 -10.14
C PRO A 28 -18.64 3.90 -9.56
N VAL A 29 -19.25 3.44 -8.48
CA VAL A 29 -19.08 2.09 -7.94
C VAL A 29 -19.60 1.16 -9.03
N ALA A 30 -18.72 0.33 -9.61
CA ALA A 30 -19.10 -0.72 -10.53
C ALA A 30 -20.30 -1.48 -9.95
N SER A 31 -21.41 -1.49 -10.68
CA SER A 31 -22.69 -2.00 -10.22
C SER A 31 -22.60 -3.48 -9.82
N ARG A 32 -23.24 -3.81 -8.74
CA ARG A 32 -23.47 -5.12 -8.12
C ARG A 32 -24.24 -6.12 -9.03
N ALA A 33 -24.13 -6.04 -10.35
CA ALA A 33 -24.79 -6.95 -11.28
C ALA A 33 -23.87 -8.14 -11.56
N GLY A 34 -24.15 -9.30 -10.93
CA GLY A 34 -23.52 -10.57 -11.30
C GLY A 34 -22.92 -11.41 -10.17
N LEU A 35 -23.32 -11.25 -8.92
CA LEU A 35 -23.03 -12.28 -7.91
C LEU A 35 -24.04 -13.41 -8.07
N ALA A 36 -23.81 -14.27 -9.08
CA ALA A 36 -24.35 -15.63 -9.12
C ALA A 36 -23.94 -16.38 -7.84
N GLU A 37 -24.75 -17.36 -7.43
CA GLU A 37 -24.61 -18.22 -6.25
C GLU A 37 -23.17 -18.35 -5.75
N LYS A 38 -22.93 -18.04 -4.45
CA LYS A 38 -21.62 -18.17 -3.82
C LYS A 38 -21.01 -19.53 -4.18
N PRO A 39 -19.93 -19.60 -4.94
CA PRO A 39 -19.16 -20.84 -5.02
C PRO A 39 -18.76 -21.20 -3.60
N ALA A 40 -18.67 -22.50 -3.27
CA ALA A 40 -18.15 -22.95 -1.98
C ALA A 40 -16.87 -22.15 -1.68
N MET A 41 -16.97 -21.19 -0.74
CA MET A 41 -15.92 -20.18 -0.55
C MET A 41 -14.64 -20.91 -0.20
N ALA A 42 -13.60 -20.76 -1.02
CA ALA A 42 -12.26 -21.18 -0.61
C ALA A 42 -11.96 -20.42 0.70
N ASP A 43 -11.68 -21.15 1.76
CA ASP A 43 -11.32 -20.54 3.04
C ASP A 43 -10.07 -19.67 2.84
N LEU A 44 -10.19 -18.40 3.15
CA LEU A 44 -9.02 -17.51 3.14
C LEU A 44 -8.07 -17.94 4.26
N VAL A 45 -6.89 -18.39 3.90
CA VAL A 45 -5.82 -18.75 4.84
C VAL A 45 -4.78 -17.63 4.80
N LEU A 46 -4.37 -17.13 5.98
CA LEU A 46 -3.34 -16.10 6.10
C LEU A 46 -2.25 -16.54 7.07
N HIS A 47 -1.02 -16.15 6.79
CA HIS A 47 0.08 -16.30 7.73
C HIS A 47 0.05 -15.12 8.72
N ASN A 48 -0.12 -15.42 9.99
CA ASN A 48 -0.09 -14.43 11.06
C ASN A 48 1.34 -14.34 11.65
N SER A 49 1.98 -13.19 11.50
CA SER A 49 3.35 -12.95 12.00
C SER A 49 3.45 -13.09 13.52
N LEU A 50 2.39 -12.75 14.26
CA LEU A 50 2.35 -12.87 15.72
C LEU A 50 2.40 -14.33 16.18
N THR A 51 1.65 -15.21 15.53
CA THR A 51 1.62 -16.64 15.85
C THR A 51 2.62 -17.46 15.04
N ARG A 52 3.21 -16.88 13.97
CA ARG A 52 4.10 -17.53 13.00
C ARG A 52 3.48 -18.75 12.33
N ARG A 53 2.15 -18.78 12.21
CA ARG A 53 1.38 -19.89 11.64
C ARG A 53 0.46 -19.40 10.54
N ARG A 54 0.19 -20.28 9.60
CA ARG A 54 -0.90 -20.14 8.63
C ARG A 54 -2.15 -20.73 9.22
N ALA A 55 -3.26 -19.99 9.16
CA ALA A 55 -4.56 -20.43 9.66
C ALA A 55 -5.68 -19.84 8.82
N PRO A 56 -6.86 -20.48 8.79
CA PRO A 56 -8.06 -19.87 8.23
C PRO A 56 -8.33 -18.52 8.89
N PHE A 57 -8.60 -17.51 8.06
CA PHE A 57 -8.98 -16.18 8.52
C PHE A 57 -10.45 -16.16 8.94
N VAL A 58 -10.69 -15.88 10.20
CA VAL A 58 -12.02 -15.71 10.76
C VAL A 58 -12.14 -14.27 11.24
N PRO A 59 -12.93 -13.43 10.55
CA PRO A 59 -13.13 -12.04 10.98
C PRO A 59 -13.91 -11.98 12.30
N MET A 60 -13.70 -10.92 13.08
CA MET A 60 -14.43 -10.65 14.32
C MET A 60 -15.92 -10.47 14.06
N ASP A 61 -16.27 -9.83 12.95
CA ASP A 61 -17.62 -9.71 12.43
C ASP A 61 -17.67 -10.32 11.02
N PRO A 62 -18.40 -11.44 10.82
CA PRO A 62 -18.51 -12.06 9.50
C PRO A 62 -19.04 -11.13 8.40
N GLY A 63 -19.73 -10.07 8.76
CA GLY A 63 -20.27 -9.05 7.86
C GLY A 63 -19.31 -7.91 7.55
N HIS A 64 -18.24 -7.73 8.35
CA HIS A 64 -17.38 -6.56 8.25
C HIS A 64 -15.93 -6.82 8.65
N VAL A 65 -15.03 -6.82 7.70
CA VAL A 65 -13.57 -6.92 7.93
C VAL A 65 -12.98 -5.52 8.09
N ARG A 66 -12.14 -5.33 9.12
CA ARG A 66 -11.45 -4.08 9.44
C ARG A 66 -9.94 -4.27 9.32
N LEU A 67 -9.30 -3.46 8.48
CA LEU A 67 -7.88 -3.55 8.16
C LEU A 67 -7.20 -2.20 8.37
N TYR A 68 -6.09 -2.18 9.11
CA TYR A 68 -5.18 -1.04 9.20
C TYR A 68 -3.82 -1.40 8.58
N VAL A 69 -3.27 -0.51 7.78
CA VAL A 69 -1.91 -0.64 7.24
C VAL A 69 -1.13 0.62 7.53
N CYS A 70 0.04 0.49 8.13
CA CYS A 70 0.93 1.63 8.35
C CYS A 70 1.32 2.26 7.01
N GLY A 71 1.06 3.55 6.90
CA GLY A 71 1.34 4.35 5.71
C GLY A 71 2.74 4.95 5.69
N PRO A 72 3.07 5.73 4.68
CA PRO A 72 4.40 6.34 4.53
C PRO A 72 4.59 7.55 5.45
N THR A 73 5.86 7.81 5.81
CA THR A 73 6.30 9.13 6.26
C THR A 73 6.62 9.97 5.02
N VAL A 74 5.94 11.10 4.87
CA VAL A 74 5.96 11.92 3.65
C VAL A 74 7.03 13.04 3.74
N TYR A 75 8.30 12.67 3.56
CA TYR A 75 9.43 13.60 3.57
C TYR A 75 10.20 13.65 2.24
N ASP A 76 9.99 12.68 1.34
CA ASP A 76 10.66 12.55 0.04
C ASP A 76 9.79 11.70 -0.90
N LEU A 77 10.18 11.59 -2.17
CA LEU A 77 9.52 10.75 -3.17
C LEU A 77 9.45 9.29 -2.70
N ALA A 78 8.36 8.62 -3.03
CA ALA A 78 8.18 7.21 -2.72
C ALA A 78 9.20 6.35 -3.49
N HIS A 79 9.83 5.41 -2.79
CA HIS A 79 10.70 4.43 -3.41
C HIS A 79 9.99 3.07 -3.54
N LEU A 80 10.55 2.13 -4.32
CA LEU A 80 9.97 0.81 -4.55
C LEU A 80 9.66 0.04 -3.24
N GLY A 81 10.45 0.27 -2.18
CA GLY A 81 10.21 -0.31 -0.86
C GLY A 81 8.92 0.18 -0.20
N ASN A 82 8.47 1.43 -0.49
CA ASN A 82 7.17 1.96 -0.07
C ASN A 82 6.04 1.45 -0.97
N ALA A 83 6.31 1.28 -2.26
CA ALA A 83 5.32 0.81 -3.22
C ALA A 83 4.94 -0.67 -2.99
N ARG A 84 5.91 -1.52 -2.59
CA ARG A 84 5.66 -2.96 -2.40
C ARG A 84 4.55 -3.25 -1.40
N PRO A 85 4.57 -2.75 -0.14
CA PRO A 85 3.46 -2.93 0.78
C PRO A 85 2.15 -2.36 0.22
N ALA A 86 2.16 -1.18 -0.39
CA ALA A 86 0.95 -0.59 -0.96
C ALA A 86 0.30 -1.50 -2.01
N VAL A 87 1.09 -2.09 -2.92
CA VAL A 87 0.62 -3.02 -3.96
C VAL A 87 0.16 -4.36 -3.36
N VAL A 88 0.89 -4.92 -2.40
CA VAL A 88 0.53 -6.19 -1.75
C VAL A 88 -0.79 -6.06 -0.98
N PHE A 89 -0.94 -5.01 -0.18
CA PHE A 89 -2.17 -4.78 0.58
C PHE A 89 -3.34 -4.36 -0.31
N ASP A 90 -3.10 -3.74 -1.47
CA ASP A 90 -4.14 -3.50 -2.46
C ASP A 90 -4.72 -4.82 -3.00
N VAL A 91 -3.89 -5.83 -3.29
CA VAL A 91 -4.38 -7.17 -3.68
C VAL A 91 -5.18 -7.81 -2.54
N LEU A 92 -4.72 -7.71 -1.30
CA LEU A 92 -5.48 -8.20 -0.14
C LEU A 92 -6.84 -7.50 -0.02
N VAL A 93 -6.88 -6.17 -0.14
CA VAL A 93 -8.14 -5.40 -0.05
C VAL A 93 -9.11 -5.79 -1.16
N ARG A 94 -8.63 -5.96 -2.40
CA ARG A 94 -9.46 -6.44 -3.53
C ARG A 94 -10.01 -7.83 -3.25
N LEU A 95 -9.17 -8.74 -2.75
CA LEU A 95 -9.60 -10.09 -2.38
C LEU A 95 -10.62 -10.06 -1.24
N LEU A 96 -10.37 -9.32 -0.17
CA LEU A 96 -11.32 -9.18 0.95
C LEU A 96 -12.66 -8.60 0.49
N ARG A 97 -12.66 -7.58 -0.37
CA ARG A 97 -13.88 -7.00 -0.94
C ARG A 97 -14.64 -7.97 -1.86
N ALA A 98 -13.97 -8.94 -2.46
CA ALA A 98 -14.61 -10.02 -3.22
C ALA A 98 -15.22 -11.09 -2.31
N LEU A 99 -14.64 -11.36 -1.14
CA LEU A 99 -15.04 -12.42 -0.24
C LEU A 99 -16.06 -11.96 0.83
N TYR A 100 -15.97 -10.73 1.31
CA TYR A 100 -16.74 -10.24 2.46
C TYR A 100 -17.68 -9.08 2.06
N PRO A 101 -18.84 -8.96 2.72
CA PRO A 101 -19.85 -7.95 2.39
C PRO A 101 -19.35 -6.51 2.56
N ARG A 102 -18.53 -6.26 3.60
CA ARG A 102 -17.97 -4.96 3.92
C ARG A 102 -16.52 -5.09 4.34
N VAL A 103 -15.68 -4.18 3.85
CA VAL A 103 -14.28 -4.03 4.26
C VAL A 103 -14.05 -2.55 4.55
N THR A 104 -13.48 -2.24 5.70
CA THR A 104 -12.96 -0.90 6.00
C THR A 104 -11.44 -0.96 6.02
N TYR A 105 -10.83 -0.28 5.07
CA TYR A 105 -9.39 -0.16 4.92
C TYR A 105 -8.91 1.22 5.33
N VAL A 106 -8.07 1.27 6.36
CA VAL A 106 -7.43 2.48 6.87
C VAL A 106 -5.94 2.41 6.57
N ARG A 107 -5.38 3.49 6.00
CA ARG A 107 -3.94 3.67 5.81
C ARG A 107 -3.59 5.12 6.11
N ASN A 108 -2.72 5.36 7.08
CA ASN A 108 -2.38 6.71 7.50
C ASN A 108 -1.33 7.39 6.59
N ILE A 109 -1.22 8.70 6.77
CA ILE A 109 -0.07 9.51 6.35
C ILE A 109 0.61 10.03 7.62
N THR A 110 1.90 9.71 7.80
CA THR A 110 2.75 10.33 8.83
C THR A 110 3.31 11.63 8.28
N ASP A 111 2.70 12.74 8.68
CA ASP A 111 3.03 14.10 8.24
C ASP A 111 3.75 14.92 9.32
N ILE A 112 4.22 14.26 10.41
CA ILE A 112 5.09 14.81 11.44
C ILE A 112 6.10 13.73 11.88
N ASP A 113 7.39 13.99 11.66
CA ASP A 113 8.49 13.06 12.01
C ASP A 113 9.81 13.82 12.00
N ASP A 114 10.83 13.31 12.68
CA ASP A 114 12.16 13.92 12.72
C ASP A 114 12.81 14.01 11.33
N LYS A 115 12.48 13.07 10.40
CA LYS A 115 12.97 13.11 9.02
C LYS A 115 12.36 14.28 8.24
N ILE A 116 11.10 14.61 8.50
CA ILE A 116 10.44 15.78 7.90
C ILE A 116 11.06 17.05 8.42
N LEU A 117 11.33 17.13 9.74
CA LEU A 117 12.03 18.26 10.36
C LEU A 117 13.43 18.45 9.76
N ALA A 118 14.21 17.38 9.67
CA ALA A 118 15.54 17.42 9.06
C ALA A 118 15.48 17.86 7.60
N ARG A 119 14.50 17.35 6.81
CA ARG A 119 14.31 17.75 5.43
C ARG A 119 13.98 19.24 5.28
N SER A 120 13.12 19.77 6.16
CA SER A 120 12.78 21.20 6.19
C SER A 120 14.00 22.07 6.48
N LEU A 121 14.83 21.67 7.45
CA LEU A 121 16.07 22.37 7.77
C LEU A 121 17.06 22.34 6.60
N ASP A 122 17.23 21.19 5.94
CA ASP A 122 18.16 21.02 4.82
C ASP A 122 17.73 21.81 3.57
N SER A 123 16.43 21.84 3.28
CA SER A 123 15.90 22.49 2.07
C SER A 123 15.49 23.96 2.27
N GLY A 124 15.25 24.39 3.51
CA GLY A 124 14.63 25.68 3.83
C GLY A 124 13.13 25.75 3.47
N GLU A 125 12.51 24.65 3.04
CA GLU A 125 11.09 24.58 2.67
C GLU A 125 10.24 24.35 3.94
N PRO A 126 9.10 25.05 4.14
CA PRO A 126 8.20 24.81 5.25
C PRO A 126 7.68 23.36 5.29
N ILE A 127 7.50 22.83 6.50
CA ILE A 127 7.08 21.43 6.72
C ILE A 127 5.75 21.10 6.04
N ASP A 128 4.77 21.98 6.15
CA ASP A 128 3.45 21.84 5.53
C ASP A 128 3.54 21.80 4.01
N ALA A 129 4.42 22.61 3.40
CA ALA A 129 4.67 22.57 1.97
C ALA A 129 5.33 21.24 1.53
N ILE A 130 6.34 20.76 2.29
CA ILE A 130 6.99 19.45 2.03
C ILE A 130 5.95 18.34 2.11
N THR A 131 5.20 18.26 3.21
CA THR A 131 4.25 17.16 3.45
C THR A 131 3.06 17.19 2.49
N ALA A 132 2.57 18.36 2.10
CA ALA A 132 1.54 18.48 1.08
C ALA A 132 2.02 17.93 -0.26
N ARG A 133 3.15 18.46 -0.76
CA ARG A 133 3.73 18.05 -2.05
C ARG A 133 4.08 16.56 -2.08
N THR A 134 4.77 16.05 -1.06
CA THR A 134 5.18 14.63 -1.03
C THR A 134 4.01 13.67 -0.81
N THR A 135 2.91 14.12 -0.21
CA THR A 135 1.66 13.36 -0.16
C THR A 135 1.01 13.27 -1.53
N ASP A 136 0.92 14.40 -2.26
CA ASP A 136 0.38 14.43 -3.61
C ASP A 136 1.24 13.57 -4.57
N ASP A 137 2.57 13.64 -4.44
CA ASP A 137 3.51 12.79 -5.17
C ASP A 137 3.28 11.30 -4.87
N TYR A 138 3.12 10.94 -3.59
CA TYR A 138 2.81 9.57 -3.18
C TYR A 138 1.48 9.07 -3.76
N HIS A 139 0.44 9.89 -3.70
CA HIS A 139 -0.85 9.53 -4.27
C HIS A 139 -0.76 9.31 -5.79
N ALA A 140 -0.07 10.20 -6.51
CA ALA A 140 0.14 10.05 -7.95
C ALA A 140 0.92 8.77 -8.29
N ASP A 141 2.00 8.47 -7.55
CA ASP A 141 2.80 7.27 -7.73
C ASP A 141 1.99 5.98 -7.46
N MET A 142 1.19 5.96 -6.39
CA MET A 142 0.33 4.82 -6.06
C MET A 142 -0.81 4.65 -7.06
N ALA A 143 -1.43 5.73 -7.50
CA ALA A 143 -2.46 5.71 -8.54
C ALA A 143 -1.90 5.18 -9.87
N ALA A 144 -0.70 5.60 -10.27
CA ALA A 144 -0.03 5.09 -11.46
C ALA A 144 0.18 3.57 -11.38
N LEU A 145 0.54 3.04 -10.20
CA LEU A 145 0.66 1.60 -9.95
C LEU A 145 -0.69 0.87 -9.81
N GLY A 146 -1.83 1.55 -10.00
CA GLY A 146 -3.16 0.97 -9.89
C GLY A 146 -3.56 0.58 -8.46
N VAL A 147 -2.92 1.16 -7.46
CA VAL A 147 -3.28 0.98 -6.04
C VAL A 147 -4.54 1.78 -5.73
N LEU A 148 -5.55 1.14 -5.19
CA LEU A 148 -6.78 1.80 -4.76
C LEU A 148 -6.51 2.67 -3.53
N PRO A 149 -7.16 3.84 -3.44
CA PRO A 149 -7.11 4.64 -2.22
C PRO A 149 -7.72 3.85 -1.04
N PRO A 150 -7.26 4.09 0.20
CA PRO A 150 -7.93 3.56 1.37
C PRO A 150 -9.31 4.20 1.54
N ASP A 151 -10.19 3.54 2.32
CA ASP A 151 -11.51 4.11 2.66
C ASP A 151 -11.35 5.31 3.60
N ILE A 152 -10.32 5.26 4.46
CA ILE A 152 -9.98 6.32 5.42
C ILE A 152 -8.46 6.51 5.41
N GLU A 153 -8.01 7.76 5.20
CA GLU A 153 -6.59 8.12 5.21
C GLU A 153 -6.33 9.22 6.25
N PRO A 154 -6.16 8.87 7.53
CA PRO A 154 -5.90 9.85 8.58
C PRO A 154 -4.47 10.39 8.50
N ARG A 155 -4.30 11.67 8.81
CA ARG A 155 -3.00 12.32 8.98
C ARG A 155 -2.64 12.39 10.46
N ALA A 156 -1.39 12.13 10.81
CA ALA A 156 -0.91 12.15 12.19
C ALA A 156 -1.18 13.50 12.88
N THR A 157 -0.91 14.62 12.18
CA THR A 157 -1.13 15.98 12.72
C THR A 157 -2.58 16.27 13.08
N GLY A 158 -3.55 15.66 12.39
CA GLY A 158 -4.97 15.79 12.67
C GLY A 158 -5.47 14.98 13.88
N HIS A 159 -4.63 14.11 14.45
CA HIS A 159 -5.01 13.16 15.51
C HIS A 159 -4.18 13.34 16.80
N VAL A 160 -3.46 14.45 16.94
CA VAL A 160 -2.68 14.73 18.14
C VAL A 160 -3.54 14.70 19.42
N PRO A 161 -4.77 15.22 19.46
CA PRO A 161 -5.62 15.07 20.64
C PRO A 161 -5.94 13.62 21.02
N ASP A 162 -6.15 12.73 20.04
CA ASP A 162 -6.37 11.29 20.27
C ASP A 162 -5.10 10.63 20.85
N MET A 163 -3.92 11.05 20.39
CA MET A 163 -2.62 10.56 20.89
C MET A 163 -2.40 11.04 22.35
N VAL A 164 -2.66 12.31 22.64
CA VAL A 164 -2.57 12.85 24.00
C VAL A 164 -3.49 12.07 24.95
N ALA A 165 -4.75 11.85 24.56
CA ALA A 165 -5.69 11.10 25.38
C ALA A 165 -5.22 9.64 25.64
N LEU A 166 -4.64 8.97 24.63
CA LEU A 166 -4.10 7.63 24.79
C LEU A 166 -2.87 7.65 25.75
N ILE A 167 -1.99 8.64 25.62
CA ILE A 167 -0.82 8.79 26.51
C ILE A 167 -1.28 9.05 27.94
N GLU A 168 -2.27 9.91 28.20
CA GLU A 168 -2.84 10.13 29.52
C GLU A 168 -3.39 8.84 30.12
N ALA A 169 -4.09 8.03 29.31
CA ALA A 169 -4.60 6.72 29.73
C ALA A 169 -3.46 5.75 30.11
N LEU A 170 -2.35 5.76 29.36
CA LEU A 170 -1.17 4.94 29.66
C LEU A 170 -0.49 5.39 30.97
N ILE A 171 -0.36 6.69 31.22
CA ILE A 171 0.18 7.22 32.47
C ILE A 171 -0.73 6.85 33.65
N ALA A 172 -2.04 7.07 33.53
CA ALA A 172 -2.99 6.76 34.59
C ALA A 172 -3.00 5.27 34.98
N ARG A 173 -2.62 4.39 34.04
CA ARG A 173 -2.50 2.94 34.25
C ARG A 173 -1.08 2.50 34.69
N GLY A 174 -0.13 3.40 34.78
CA GLY A 174 1.23 3.10 35.22
C GLY A 174 2.13 2.50 34.12
N HIS A 175 1.72 2.55 32.85
CA HIS A 175 2.50 2.05 31.72
C HIS A 175 3.37 3.14 31.06
N ALA A 176 3.16 4.40 31.40
CA ALA A 176 3.97 5.52 30.92
C ALA A 176 4.33 6.48 32.05
N TYR A 177 5.36 7.29 31.84
CA TYR A 177 5.81 8.31 32.79
C TYR A 177 6.34 9.54 32.08
N ALA A 178 6.18 10.70 32.73
CA ALA A 178 6.77 11.96 32.28
C ALA A 178 8.15 12.17 32.90
N ALA A 179 9.11 12.67 32.11
CA ALA A 179 10.45 13.03 32.51
C ALA A 179 11.02 14.10 31.57
N ASP A 180 11.47 15.22 32.13
CA ASP A 180 12.13 16.32 31.40
C ASP A 180 11.37 16.79 30.15
N GLY A 181 10.03 16.95 30.26
CA GLY A 181 9.15 17.35 29.13
C GLY A 181 8.86 16.23 28.12
N HIS A 182 9.45 15.05 28.29
CA HIS A 182 9.14 13.85 27.53
C HIS A 182 8.07 13.00 28.24
N VAL A 183 7.36 12.16 27.47
CA VAL A 183 6.62 11.02 28.05
C VAL A 183 7.13 9.75 27.38
N LEU A 184 7.40 8.75 28.21
CA LEU A 184 7.95 7.47 27.77
C LEU A 184 7.03 6.32 28.18
N PHE A 185 6.96 5.32 27.32
CA PHE A 185 6.37 4.03 27.67
C PHE A 185 7.40 3.21 28.48
N ALA A 186 6.98 2.68 29.62
CA ALA A 186 7.80 1.83 30.47
C ALA A 186 7.68 0.36 30.03
N VAL A 187 8.60 -0.09 29.19
CA VAL A 187 8.54 -1.43 28.55
C VAL A 187 8.44 -2.56 29.56
N ALA A 188 9.12 -2.44 30.70
CA ALA A 188 9.07 -3.44 31.79
C ALA A 188 7.66 -3.68 32.38
N THR A 189 6.72 -2.78 32.11
CA THR A 189 5.32 -2.91 32.58
C THR A 189 4.43 -3.74 31.64
N PHE A 190 4.94 -4.15 30.49
CA PHE A 190 4.27 -5.01 29.52
C PHE A 190 5.03 -6.33 29.32
N PRO A 191 4.70 -7.39 30.08
CA PRO A 191 5.45 -8.65 30.07
C PRO A 191 5.49 -9.37 28.73
N GLU A 192 4.53 -9.09 27.83
CA GLU A 192 4.45 -9.70 26.50
C GLU A 192 5.29 -8.95 25.45
N TYR A 193 6.05 -7.91 25.82
CA TYR A 193 6.87 -7.15 24.89
C TYR A 193 7.95 -8.04 24.25
N GLY A 194 8.08 -7.96 22.93
CA GLY A 194 8.95 -8.84 22.13
C GLY A 194 8.24 -10.05 21.51
N ARG A 195 6.93 -10.21 21.76
CA ARG A 195 6.16 -11.37 21.26
C ARG A 195 5.99 -11.37 19.74
N LEU A 196 5.81 -10.21 19.11
CA LEU A 196 5.68 -10.10 17.67
C LEU A 196 7.05 -10.28 16.98
N SER A 197 8.05 -9.56 17.45
CA SER A 197 9.41 -9.61 16.91
C SER A 197 10.10 -10.95 17.19
N GLY A 198 9.77 -11.56 18.31
CA GLY A 198 10.39 -12.78 18.82
C GLY A 198 11.78 -12.53 19.38
N LEU A 199 12.12 -11.27 19.65
CA LEU A 199 13.36 -10.88 20.30
C LEU A 199 13.29 -11.17 21.80
N SER A 200 14.37 -11.74 22.34
CA SER A 200 14.52 -11.93 23.78
C SER A 200 14.75 -10.58 24.47
N PRO A 201 14.47 -10.46 25.78
CA PRO A 201 14.77 -9.24 26.54
C PRO A 201 16.22 -8.79 26.43
N ASP A 202 17.17 -9.70 26.31
CA ASP A 202 18.59 -9.38 26.17
C ASP A 202 18.93 -8.85 24.78
N GLU A 203 18.32 -9.37 23.72
CA GLU A 203 18.46 -8.85 22.36
C GLU A 203 17.82 -7.46 22.23
N LEU A 204 16.67 -7.24 22.87
CA LEU A 204 16.02 -5.93 22.94
C LEU A 204 16.92 -4.89 23.63
N ARG A 205 17.57 -5.26 24.75
CA ARG A 205 18.55 -4.41 25.45
C ARG A 205 19.82 -4.18 24.64
N ALA A 206 20.30 -5.19 23.94
CA ALA A 206 21.48 -5.07 23.07
C ALA A 206 21.23 -4.16 21.86
N GLY A 207 20.03 -4.15 21.31
CA GLY A 207 19.60 -3.21 20.25
C GLY A 207 19.48 -1.75 20.73
N ALA A 208 19.25 -1.54 22.03
CA ALA A 208 19.15 -0.23 22.66
C ALA A 208 20.50 0.43 23.00
N ARG A 209 21.63 -0.03 22.42
CA ARG A 209 23.00 0.49 22.66
C ARG A 209 23.27 1.92 22.18
N VAL A 210 22.24 2.71 21.94
CA VAL A 210 22.35 4.16 21.78
C VAL A 210 22.48 4.76 23.19
N GLU A 211 23.33 5.77 23.33
CA GLU A 211 23.55 6.54 24.56
C GLU A 211 22.23 6.75 25.31
N ILE A 212 22.15 6.24 26.55
CA ILE A 212 20.92 6.25 27.33
C ILE A 212 20.61 7.72 27.66
N ALA A 213 19.57 8.24 27.03
CA ALA A 213 19.11 9.59 27.30
C ALA A 213 18.75 9.71 28.78
N PRO A 214 19.20 10.79 29.48
CA PRO A 214 19.11 10.91 30.95
C PRO A 214 17.68 10.87 31.48
N TYR A 215 16.68 11.14 30.64
CA TYR A 215 15.25 11.09 30.97
C TYR A 215 14.63 9.67 30.90
N LYS A 216 15.38 8.67 30.45
CA LYS A 216 14.90 7.26 30.40
C LYS A 216 15.19 6.54 31.72
N ARG A 217 14.22 5.76 32.22
CA ARG A 217 14.40 4.85 33.37
C ARG A 217 15.06 3.54 32.95
N ASP A 218 14.72 3.03 31.74
CA ASP A 218 15.33 1.85 31.15
C ASP A 218 15.70 2.16 29.68
N PRO A 219 16.81 1.64 29.18
CA PRO A 219 17.22 1.84 27.77
C PRO A 219 16.14 1.42 26.76
N GLY A 220 15.36 0.40 27.08
CA GLY A 220 14.28 -0.11 26.25
C GLY A 220 13.03 0.77 26.21
N ASP A 221 12.88 1.72 27.12
CA ASP A 221 11.72 2.62 27.12
C ASP A 221 11.71 3.49 25.86
N PHE A 222 10.53 3.71 25.29
CA PHE A 222 10.39 4.45 24.05
C PHE A 222 9.51 5.69 24.19
N VAL A 223 9.79 6.68 23.36
CA VAL A 223 9.16 8.00 23.44
C VAL A 223 7.74 7.98 22.91
N LEU A 224 6.78 8.46 23.69
CA LEU A 224 5.39 8.72 23.33
C LEU A 224 5.14 10.19 23.01
N TRP A 225 5.84 11.10 23.73
CA TRP A 225 5.80 12.54 23.56
C TRP A 225 7.16 13.14 23.76
N LYS A 226 7.54 14.12 22.96
CA LYS A 226 8.82 14.85 23.09
C LYS A 226 8.61 16.36 22.97
N PRO A 227 9.37 17.18 23.72
CA PRO A 227 9.25 18.62 23.65
C PRO A 227 9.61 19.14 22.26
N SER A 228 8.95 20.22 21.85
CA SER A 228 9.26 20.96 20.63
C SER A 228 9.75 22.36 20.97
N ALA A 229 10.85 22.78 20.35
CA ALA A 229 11.32 24.15 20.41
C ALA A 229 10.30 25.12 19.79
N SER A 230 10.43 26.42 20.05
CA SER A 230 9.46 27.43 19.59
C SER A 230 9.40 27.55 18.07
N ASP A 231 10.50 27.23 17.39
CA ASP A 231 10.66 27.23 15.93
C ASP A 231 10.29 25.88 15.26
N GLN A 232 9.91 24.88 16.06
CA GLN A 232 9.47 23.57 15.59
C GLN A 232 7.96 23.42 15.70
N PRO A 233 7.32 22.55 14.87
CA PRO A 233 5.94 22.15 15.08
C PRO A 233 5.73 21.58 16.48
N GLY A 234 4.63 21.94 17.10
CA GLY A 234 4.31 21.47 18.43
C GLY A 234 2.90 21.84 18.84
N TRP A 235 2.33 20.99 19.66
CA TRP A 235 0.98 21.10 20.20
C TRP A 235 1.03 21.21 21.71
N ASP A 236 0.02 21.84 22.29
CA ASP A 236 -0.13 21.90 23.73
C ASP A 236 -0.50 20.52 24.28
N SER A 237 0.09 20.17 25.43
CA SER A 237 -0.20 18.94 26.14
C SER A 237 -0.04 19.15 27.65
N PRO A 238 -0.54 18.20 28.49
CA PRO A 238 -0.31 18.25 29.93
C PRO A 238 1.18 18.25 30.36
N TRP A 239 2.06 17.83 29.44
CA TRP A 239 3.51 17.73 29.69
C TRP A 239 4.30 18.91 29.08
N GLY A 240 3.62 19.91 28.58
CA GLY A 240 4.16 21.05 27.87
C GLY A 240 4.02 20.95 26.36
N ARG A 241 4.43 22.02 25.67
CA ARG A 241 4.40 22.10 24.21
C ARG A 241 5.37 21.09 23.61
N GLY A 242 4.87 20.22 22.71
CA GLY A 242 5.66 19.15 22.14
C GLY A 242 5.00 18.50 20.93
N ARG A 243 5.49 17.34 20.55
CA ARG A 243 5.01 16.52 19.46
C ARG A 243 4.96 15.04 19.81
N PRO A 244 4.10 14.22 19.17
CA PRO A 244 4.03 12.80 19.43
C PRO A 244 5.33 12.07 19.02
N GLY A 245 5.61 10.96 19.67
CA GLY A 245 6.53 9.96 19.15
C GLY A 245 5.87 9.19 17.98
N TRP A 246 6.67 8.67 17.07
CA TRP A 246 6.20 7.98 15.87
C TRP A 246 5.27 6.79 16.16
N HIS A 247 5.47 6.07 17.26
CA HIS A 247 4.75 4.81 17.50
C HIS A 247 3.31 5.01 18.01
N ILE A 248 3.01 6.14 18.69
CA ILE A 248 1.67 6.41 19.23
C ILE A 248 0.65 6.76 18.16
N GLU A 249 1.11 7.22 16.99
CA GLU A 249 0.27 7.69 15.89
C GLU A 249 -0.70 6.61 15.42
N CYS A 250 -0.16 5.46 15.00
CA CYS A 250 -0.97 4.35 14.46
C CYS A 250 -1.88 3.73 15.52
N SER A 251 -1.43 3.64 16.77
CA SER A 251 -2.27 3.16 17.89
C SER A 251 -3.49 4.05 18.11
N ALA A 252 -3.31 5.38 18.11
CA ALA A 252 -4.41 6.32 18.30
C ALA A 252 -5.34 6.36 17.07
N MET A 253 -4.78 6.45 15.85
CA MET A 253 -5.57 6.52 14.63
C MET A 253 -6.35 5.23 14.35
N SER A 254 -5.75 4.06 14.55
CA SER A 254 -6.47 2.78 14.39
C SER A 254 -7.61 2.65 15.40
N ALA A 255 -7.37 2.99 16.67
CA ALA A 255 -8.42 2.98 17.70
C ALA A 255 -9.58 3.93 17.35
N ARG A 256 -9.28 5.10 16.79
CA ARG A 256 -10.29 6.09 16.37
C ARG A 256 -11.21 5.58 15.28
N TYR A 257 -10.68 4.88 14.26
CA TYR A 257 -11.44 4.51 13.07
C TYR A 257 -11.90 3.04 13.04
N LEU A 258 -11.18 2.15 13.69
CA LEU A 258 -11.48 0.72 13.69
C LEU A 258 -11.91 0.19 15.07
N GLY A 259 -11.75 1.02 16.10
CA GLY A 259 -11.93 0.61 17.49
C GLY A 259 -10.63 0.05 18.07
N PRO A 260 -10.62 -0.23 19.40
CA PRO A 260 -9.43 -0.70 20.12
C PRO A 260 -8.96 -2.10 19.68
N GLU A 261 -9.83 -2.84 18.98
CA GLU A 261 -9.56 -4.19 18.48
C GLU A 261 -10.15 -4.35 17.06
N PHE A 262 -9.36 -4.90 16.14
CA PHE A 262 -9.75 -5.09 14.73
C PHE A 262 -9.10 -6.32 14.10
N ASP A 263 -9.47 -6.65 12.86
CA ASP A 263 -9.14 -7.95 12.27
C ASP A 263 -7.68 -8.05 11.83
N ILE A 264 -7.18 -7.11 11.02
CA ILE A 264 -5.89 -7.24 10.34
C ILE A 264 -5.07 -5.97 10.51
N HIS A 265 -3.81 -6.12 10.94
CA HIS A 265 -2.80 -5.05 10.89
C HIS A 265 -1.66 -5.44 9.96
N GLY A 266 -1.22 -4.51 9.12
CA GLY A 266 -0.22 -4.78 8.11
C GLY A 266 0.83 -3.71 7.91
N GLY A 267 1.96 -4.12 7.29
CA GLY A 267 3.06 -3.22 6.93
C GLY A 267 4.28 -3.94 6.38
N GLY A 268 5.39 -3.23 6.23
CA GLY A 268 6.68 -3.81 5.88
C GLY A 268 7.26 -4.65 7.02
N ARG A 269 8.11 -5.62 6.70
CA ARG A 269 8.81 -6.45 7.70
C ARG A 269 9.70 -5.63 8.63
N ASP A 270 10.21 -4.52 8.16
CA ASP A 270 10.99 -3.54 8.93
C ASP A 270 10.19 -2.85 10.04
N LEU A 271 8.86 -2.84 9.94
CA LEU A 271 7.98 -2.29 10.97
C LEU A 271 7.71 -3.27 12.12
N ILE A 272 8.00 -4.58 11.97
CA ILE A 272 7.80 -5.55 13.04
C ILE A 272 8.42 -5.05 14.35
N PHE A 273 9.66 -4.59 14.27
CA PHE A 273 10.38 -4.01 15.40
C PHE A 273 11.16 -2.75 14.97
N PRO A 274 11.05 -1.65 15.74
CA PRO A 274 10.29 -1.54 17.00
C PRO A 274 8.82 -1.13 16.83
N HIS A 275 8.37 -0.68 15.63
CA HIS A 275 7.12 0.08 15.44
C HIS A 275 5.87 -0.71 15.87
N HIS A 276 5.58 -1.85 15.25
CA HIS A 276 4.39 -2.65 15.55
C HIS A 276 4.44 -3.31 16.93
N GLU A 277 5.63 -3.67 17.42
CA GLU A 277 5.79 -4.16 18.79
C GLU A 277 5.38 -3.07 19.81
N ASN A 278 5.80 -1.82 19.56
CA ASN A 278 5.45 -0.67 20.38
C ASN A 278 3.95 -0.35 20.30
N GLU A 279 3.35 -0.47 19.11
CA GLU A 279 1.89 -0.29 18.94
C GLU A 279 1.08 -1.33 19.74
N ILE A 280 1.51 -2.60 19.75
CA ILE A 280 0.88 -3.64 20.59
C ILE A 280 0.93 -3.24 22.04
N ALA A 281 2.11 -2.86 22.55
CA ALA A 281 2.28 -2.46 23.94
C ALA A 281 1.38 -1.27 24.29
N GLN A 282 1.39 -0.22 23.48
CA GLN A 282 0.56 0.98 23.66
C GLN A 282 -0.94 0.64 23.67
N SER A 283 -1.38 -0.13 22.68
CA SER A 283 -2.82 -0.41 22.49
C SER A 283 -3.36 -1.37 23.54
N CYS A 284 -2.64 -2.46 23.84
CA CYS A 284 -3.07 -3.42 24.87
C CYS A 284 -3.08 -2.81 26.27
N CYS A 285 -2.12 -1.93 26.60
CA CYS A 285 -2.06 -1.22 27.87
C CYS A 285 -3.03 -0.04 27.94
N GLY A 286 -3.25 0.66 26.82
CA GLY A 286 -4.20 1.77 26.73
C GLY A 286 -5.65 1.34 26.80
N PHE A 287 -5.95 0.17 26.20
CA PHE A 287 -7.29 -0.42 26.12
C PHE A 287 -7.31 -1.83 26.73
N PRO A 288 -7.39 -1.96 28.06
CA PRO A 288 -7.33 -3.25 28.76
C PRO A 288 -8.36 -4.26 28.24
N GLY A 289 -7.91 -5.48 27.99
CA GLY A 289 -8.74 -6.57 27.43
C GLY A 289 -8.76 -6.63 25.90
N SER A 290 -8.23 -5.62 25.22
CA SER A 290 -8.05 -5.63 23.77
C SER A 290 -6.79 -6.42 23.36
N ARG A 291 -6.88 -7.10 22.20
CA ARG A 291 -5.72 -7.75 21.54
C ARG A 291 -5.08 -6.88 20.49
N PHE A 292 -5.60 -5.69 20.27
CA PHE A 292 -5.25 -4.73 19.23
C PHE A 292 -5.57 -5.26 17.83
N ALA A 293 -4.78 -6.17 17.27
CA ALA A 293 -5.08 -6.82 15.98
C ALA A 293 -5.00 -8.34 16.08
N HIS A 294 -5.96 -9.03 15.40
CA HIS A 294 -6.05 -10.49 15.42
C HIS A 294 -5.03 -11.15 14.48
N VAL A 295 -4.79 -10.54 13.33
CA VAL A 295 -3.87 -11.04 12.30
C VAL A 295 -2.87 -9.96 11.93
N TRP A 296 -1.59 -10.32 11.95
CA TRP A 296 -0.47 -9.46 11.60
C TRP A 296 0.15 -9.91 10.29
N LEU A 297 0.16 -9.05 9.28
CA LEU A 297 0.70 -9.34 7.97
C LEU A 297 1.89 -8.43 7.66
N HIS A 298 3.02 -9.04 7.27
CA HIS A 298 4.22 -8.30 6.93
C HIS A 298 4.78 -8.75 5.59
N ASN A 299 4.96 -7.80 4.67
CA ASN A 299 5.64 -8.08 3.41
C ASN A 299 7.16 -8.07 3.59
N GLY A 300 7.84 -8.95 2.84
CA GLY A 300 9.30 -9.07 2.83
C GLY A 300 9.98 -7.81 2.29
N MET A 301 11.29 -7.71 2.52
CA MET A 301 12.11 -6.59 2.05
C MET A 301 12.25 -6.60 0.53
N LEU A 302 12.45 -5.41 -0.04
CA LEU A 302 12.84 -5.25 -1.43
C LEU A 302 14.35 -4.97 -1.49
N LEU A 303 15.04 -5.77 -2.29
CA LEU A 303 16.44 -5.61 -2.64
C LEU A 303 16.56 -4.97 -4.02
N VAL A 304 17.68 -4.38 -4.31
CA VAL A 304 18.05 -3.87 -5.64
C VAL A 304 19.43 -4.42 -5.97
N ASP A 305 19.52 -5.23 -7.03
CA ASP A 305 20.73 -5.93 -7.43
C ASP A 305 21.36 -6.73 -6.26
N GLY A 306 20.52 -7.48 -5.52
CA GLY A 306 20.91 -8.33 -4.41
C GLY A 306 21.27 -7.62 -3.11
N ALA A 307 21.18 -6.27 -3.05
CA ALA A 307 21.53 -5.49 -1.87
C ALA A 307 20.33 -4.72 -1.31
N LYS A 308 20.34 -4.47 0.00
CA LYS A 308 19.37 -3.57 0.63
C LYS A 308 19.45 -2.19 -0.01
N MET A 309 18.31 -1.65 -0.41
CA MET A 309 18.24 -0.33 -1.02
C MET A 309 18.67 0.77 -0.04
N SER A 310 19.64 1.60 -0.44
CA SER A 310 20.07 2.77 0.33
C SER A 310 20.61 3.88 -0.58
N LYS A 311 20.47 5.14 -0.13
CA LYS A 311 21.04 6.30 -0.86
C LYS A 311 22.56 6.25 -0.93
N SER A 312 23.22 5.75 0.13
CA SER A 312 24.68 5.64 0.21
C SER A 312 25.28 4.62 -0.77
N LEU A 313 24.53 3.58 -1.15
CA LEU A 313 24.94 2.58 -2.13
C LEU A 313 24.62 2.98 -3.58
N GLY A 314 23.91 4.10 -3.80
CA GLY A 314 23.52 4.54 -5.14
C GLY A 314 22.47 3.64 -5.82
N ASN A 315 21.94 2.64 -5.10
CA ASN A 315 20.95 1.71 -5.60
C ASN A 315 19.51 2.11 -5.22
N PHE A 316 19.31 3.34 -4.73
CA PHE A 316 18.00 3.88 -4.39
C PHE A 316 17.18 4.10 -5.66
N ARG A 317 15.97 3.55 -5.71
CA ARG A 317 15.05 3.67 -6.86
C ARG A 317 13.72 4.21 -6.39
N THR A 318 13.36 5.39 -6.87
CA THR A 318 12.01 5.92 -6.70
C THR A 318 11.01 5.19 -7.61
N VAL A 319 9.73 5.27 -7.29
CA VAL A 319 8.68 4.75 -8.17
C VAL A 319 8.76 5.40 -9.55
N ARG A 320 8.99 6.70 -9.61
CA ARG A 320 9.11 7.47 -10.87
C ARG A 320 10.29 7.04 -11.72
N ASP A 321 11.45 6.76 -11.10
CA ASP A 321 12.62 6.24 -11.84
C ASP A 321 12.27 4.95 -12.57
N VAL A 322 11.49 4.07 -11.94
CA VAL A 322 11.12 2.79 -12.53
C VAL A 322 9.96 2.90 -13.52
N LEU A 323 9.01 3.81 -13.29
CA LEU A 323 7.95 4.13 -14.24
C LEU A 323 8.51 4.74 -15.54
N ALA A 324 9.66 5.40 -15.49
CA ALA A 324 10.36 5.87 -16.69
C ALA A 324 10.99 4.73 -17.51
N LEU A 325 11.17 3.54 -16.92
CA LEU A 325 11.78 2.37 -17.59
C LEU A 325 10.75 1.42 -18.20
N ALA A 326 9.53 1.35 -17.63
CA ALA A 326 8.51 0.40 -18.06
C ALA A 326 7.10 0.84 -17.68
N PRO A 327 6.07 0.31 -18.36
CA PRO A 327 4.68 0.56 -18.00
C PRO A 327 4.38 0.19 -16.54
N ALA A 328 3.48 0.94 -15.93
CA ALA A 328 3.12 0.80 -14.52
C ALA A 328 2.64 -0.61 -14.13
N GLU A 329 1.88 -1.28 -15.00
CA GLU A 329 1.46 -2.67 -14.77
C GLU A 329 2.65 -3.65 -14.72
N ALA A 330 3.73 -3.38 -15.48
CA ALA A 330 4.94 -4.20 -15.41
C ALA A 330 5.64 -4.00 -14.06
N VAL A 331 5.72 -2.76 -13.58
CA VAL A 331 6.25 -2.47 -12.23
C VAL A 331 5.40 -3.14 -11.16
N ARG A 332 4.07 -3.03 -11.25
CA ARG A 332 3.15 -3.68 -10.32
C ARG A 332 3.29 -5.20 -10.33
N MET A 333 3.30 -5.83 -11.50
CA MET A 333 3.46 -7.28 -11.62
C MET A 333 4.80 -7.75 -11.05
N LEU A 334 5.88 -7.00 -11.28
CA LEU A 334 7.18 -7.28 -10.68
C LEU A 334 7.11 -7.29 -9.15
N LEU A 335 6.45 -6.31 -8.53
CA LEU A 335 6.29 -6.24 -7.08
C LEU A 335 5.45 -7.40 -6.51
N LEU A 336 4.62 -8.05 -7.33
CA LEU A 336 3.80 -9.21 -7.00
C LEU A 336 4.42 -10.56 -7.41
N ARG A 337 5.59 -10.57 -8.10
CA ARG A 337 6.18 -11.78 -8.69
C ARG A 337 6.64 -12.81 -7.64
N ALA A 338 7.02 -12.36 -6.45
CA ALA A 338 7.36 -13.22 -5.33
C ALA A 338 6.19 -13.28 -4.33
N GLN A 339 6.12 -14.39 -3.58
CA GLN A 339 5.22 -14.48 -2.44
C GLN A 339 5.49 -13.29 -1.48
N TYR A 340 4.45 -12.61 -1.02
CA TYR A 340 4.59 -11.29 -0.38
C TYR A 340 5.54 -11.27 0.83
N ARG A 341 5.69 -12.38 1.57
CA ARG A 341 6.59 -12.48 2.73
C ARG A 341 8.05 -12.73 2.35
N ALA A 342 8.30 -13.20 1.12
CA ALA A 342 9.66 -13.41 0.63
C ALA A 342 10.34 -12.08 0.30
N GLU A 343 11.66 -12.05 0.34
CA GLU A 343 12.42 -10.97 -0.24
C GLU A 343 12.19 -10.93 -1.75
N LEU A 344 12.20 -9.73 -2.32
CA LEU A 344 12.07 -9.50 -3.74
C LEU A 344 13.27 -8.70 -4.21
N ASP A 345 13.99 -9.23 -5.19
CA ASP A 345 15.08 -8.51 -5.83
C ASP A 345 14.60 -7.81 -7.10
N PHE A 346 14.77 -6.50 -7.14
CA PHE A 346 14.53 -5.68 -8.33
C PHE A 346 15.79 -5.67 -9.19
N THR A 347 15.63 -6.12 -10.45
CA THR A 347 16.64 -5.95 -11.49
C THR A 347 16.00 -5.43 -12.78
N PRO A 348 16.70 -4.65 -13.61
CA PRO A 348 16.17 -4.24 -14.91
C PRO A 348 15.80 -5.43 -15.81
N ALA A 349 16.55 -6.53 -15.72
CA ALA A 349 16.26 -7.75 -16.48
C ALA A 349 14.91 -8.37 -16.09
N ALA A 350 14.60 -8.44 -14.79
CA ALA A 350 13.32 -8.94 -14.30
C ALA A 350 12.14 -8.08 -14.80
N LEU A 351 12.34 -6.77 -14.93
CA LEU A 351 11.31 -5.87 -15.47
C LEU A 351 11.02 -6.16 -16.95
N VAL A 352 12.06 -6.45 -17.76
CA VAL A 352 11.90 -6.86 -19.17
C VAL A 352 11.16 -8.21 -19.28
N GLU A 353 11.47 -9.18 -18.40
CA GLU A 353 10.76 -10.45 -18.38
C GLU A 353 9.27 -10.29 -18.10
N VAL A 354 8.93 -9.55 -17.05
CA VAL A 354 7.54 -9.27 -16.67
C VAL A 354 6.79 -8.55 -17.80
N ARG A 355 7.44 -7.60 -18.49
CA ARG A 355 6.86 -6.92 -19.65
C ARG A 355 6.47 -7.94 -20.74
N ARG A 356 7.32 -8.91 -21.04
CA ARG A 356 7.04 -9.97 -22.03
C ARG A 356 5.87 -10.86 -21.60
N GLU A 357 5.76 -11.17 -20.31
CA GLU A 357 4.63 -11.92 -19.77
C GLU A 357 3.31 -11.15 -19.96
N LEU A 358 3.30 -9.85 -19.65
CA LEU A 358 2.14 -8.99 -19.86
C LEU A 358 1.80 -8.85 -21.36
N ASP A 359 2.79 -8.71 -22.25
CA ASP A 359 2.57 -8.70 -23.69
C ASP A 359 1.82 -9.95 -24.16
N ARG A 360 2.16 -11.13 -23.60
CA ARG A 360 1.45 -12.37 -23.89
C ARG A 360 0.01 -12.36 -23.39
N PHE A 361 -0.24 -11.86 -22.20
CA PHE A 361 -1.58 -11.73 -21.66
C PHE A 361 -2.43 -10.76 -22.48
N TYR A 362 -1.89 -9.62 -22.85
CA TYR A 362 -2.60 -8.65 -23.69
C TYR A 362 -2.89 -9.18 -25.08
N ARG A 363 -1.99 -9.98 -25.71
CA ARG A 363 -2.26 -10.66 -26.98
C ARG A 363 -3.38 -11.69 -26.86
N ALA A 364 -3.44 -12.42 -25.73
CA ALA A 364 -4.53 -13.35 -25.48
C ALA A 364 -5.88 -12.62 -25.40
N MET A 365 -5.93 -11.47 -24.74
CA MET A 365 -7.14 -10.64 -24.65
C MET A 365 -7.50 -9.97 -25.98
N GLU A 366 -6.52 -9.57 -26.79
CA GLU A 366 -6.72 -8.94 -28.10
C GLU A 366 -7.44 -9.86 -29.07
N ARG A 367 -7.23 -11.19 -28.96
CA ARG A 367 -7.96 -12.18 -29.77
C ARG A 367 -9.47 -12.23 -29.48
N HIS A 368 -9.89 -11.71 -28.33
CA HIS A 368 -11.28 -11.76 -27.86
C HIS A 368 -11.77 -10.37 -27.44
N PRO A 369 -11.86 -9.39 -28.38
CA PRO A 369 -12.18 -8.01 -28.04
C PRO A 369 -13.56 -7.83 -27.40
N GLY A 370 -14.48 -8.76 -27.64
CA GLY A 370 -15.84 -8.77 -27.08
C GLY A 370 -15.97 -9.53 -25.74
N ALA A 371 -14.92 -10.19 -25.27
CA ALA A 371 -14.99 -10.94 -24.02
C ALA A 371 -15.21 -10.00 -22.84
N GLN A 372 -16.31 -10.19 -22.11
CA GLN A 372 -16.60 -9.49 -20.88
C GLN A 372 -15.92 -10.20 -19.69
N ALA A 373 -15.66 -9.47 -18.60
CA ALA A 373 -15.18 -10.09 -17.37
C ALA A 373 -16.23 -11.10 -16.87
N GLY A 374 -15.82 -12.36 -16.77
CA GLY A 374 -16.60 -13.44 -16.21
C GLY A 374 -16.45 -13.53 -14.68
N PRO A 375 -16.85 -14.65 -14.07
CA PRO A 375 -16.49 -14.95 -12.69
C PRO A 375 -14.98 -15.09 -12.56
N VAL A 376 -14.45 -14.80 -11.35
CA VAL A 376 -13.03 -15.02 -11.07
C VAL A 376 -12.71 -16.50 -11.20
N PRO A 377 -11.70 -16.90 -12.02
CA PRO A 377 -11.35 -18.29 -12.19
C PRO A 377 -10.96 -18.95 -10.87
N ALA A 378 -11.48 -20.15 -10.61
CA ALA A 378 -11.30 -20.85 -9.35
C ALA A 378 -9.82 -21.04 -8.98
N GLY A 379 -8.93 -21.31 -9.96
CA GLY A 379 -7.49 -21.45 -9.72
C GLY A 379 -6.81 -20.18 -9.24
N VAL A 380 -7.23 -19.01 -9.76
CA VAL A 380 -6.71 -17.71 -9.33
C VAL A 380 -7.24 -17.37 -7.94
N LEU A 381 -8.53 -17.56 -7.69
CA LEU A 381 -9.13 -17.30 -6.38
C LEU A 381 -8.52 -18.20 -5.30
N ALA A 382 -8.38 -19.51 -5.55
CA ALA A 382 -7.76 -20.45 -4.63
C ALA A 382 -6.31 -20.07 -4.30
N ALA A 383 -5.53 -19.65 -5.31
CA ALA A 383 -4.15 -19.19 -5.12
C ALA A 383 -4.08 -17.95 -4.22
N LEU A 384 -4.94 -16.95 -4.44
CA LEU A 384 -4.98 -15.75 -3.61
C LEU A 384 -5.51 -16.04 -2.19
N CYS A 385 -6.45 -16.97 -2.05
CA CYS A 385 -6.92 -17.43 -0.74
C CYS A 385 -5.87 -18.25 0.02
N ASP A 386 -4.83 -18.76 -0.66
CA ASP A 386 -3.70 -19.45 -0.07
C ASP A 386 -2.57 -18.49 0.32
N ASP A 387 -2.82 -17.65 1.30
CA ASP A 387 -1.83 -16.68 1.84
C ASP A 387 -1.31 -15.69 0.78
N LEU A 388 -2.20 -15.17 -0.07
CA LEU A 388 -1.85 -14.28 -1.18
C LEU A 388 -0.75 -14.85 -2.09
N ASN A 389 -0.86 -16.10 -2.48
CA ASN A 389 0.11 -16.79 -3.34
C ASN A 389 0.02 -16.26 -4.79
N THR A 390 0.53 -15.04 -4.99
CA THR A 390 0.54 -14.39 -6.31
C THR A 390 1.32 -15.16 -7.36
N PRO A 391 2.46 -15.86 -7.05
CA PRO A 391 3.11 -16.73 -8.04
C PRO A 391 2.19 -17.83 -8.58
N ALA A 392 1.42 -18.48 -7.71
CA ALA A 392 0.44 -19.50 -8.14
C ALA A 392 -0.73 -18.87 -8.93
N ALA A 393 -1.17 -17.66 -8.56
CA ALA A 393 -2.17 -16.92 -9.31
C ALA A 393 -1.67 -16.56 -10.72
N PHE A 394 -0.40 -16.18 -10.89
CA PHE A 394 0.20 -15.96 -12.21
C PHE A 394 0.32 -17.25 -13.02
N ALA A 395 0.67 -18.38 -12.41
CA ALA A 395 0.65 -19.66 -13.11
C ALA A 395 -0.75 -20.01 -13.64
N ALA A 396 -1.80 -19.79 -12.85
CA ALA A 396 -3.18 -19.95 -13.30
C ALA A 396 -3.53 -18.96 -14.42
N LEU A 397 -3.06 -17.71 -14.36
CA LEU A 397 -3.27 -16.71 -15.41
C LEU A 397 -2.57 -17.10 -16.71
N HIS A 398 -1.38 -17.70 -16.67
CA HIS A 398 -0.71 -18.24 -17.85
C HIS A 398 -1.51 -19.37 -18.52
N ALA A 399 -2.11 -20.26 -17.73
CA ALA A 399 -2.97 -21.31 -18.29
C ALA A 399 -4.23 -20.75 -18.99
N LEU A 400 -4.83 -19.70 -18.41
CA LEU A 400 -5.94 -18.97 -19.05
C LEU A 400 -5.50 -18.31 -20.36
N ALA A 401 -4.30 -17.71 -20.39
CA ALA A 401 -3.75 -17.08 -21.58
C ALA A 401 -3.50 -18.12 -22.69
N ASP A 402 -3.02 -19.33 -22.36
CA ASP A 402 -2.86 -20.43 -23.32
C ASP A 402 -4.21 -20.83 -23.93
N ALA A 403 -5.25 -21.00 -23.12
CA ALA A 403 -6.59 -21.34 -23.58
C ALA A 403 -7.17 -20.22 -24.45
N ALA A 404 -7.06 -18.96 -24.04
CA ALA A 404 -7.52 -17.81 -24.82
C ALA A 404 -6.80 -17.71 -26.17
N LEU A 405 -5.48 -17.91 -26.21
CA LEU A 405 -4.70 -17.95 -27.46
C LEU A 405 -5.11 -19.14 -28.35
N ALA A 406 -5.62 -20.24 -27.79
CA ALA A 406 -6.19 -21.35 -28.53
C ALA A 406 -7.62 -21.11 -29.02
N GLY A 407 -8.27 -19.99 -28.65
CA GLY A 407 -9.59 -19.59 -29.12
C GLY A 407 -10.70 -19.61 -28.07
N ASP A 408 -10.36 -19.85 -26.80
CA ASP A 408 -11.33 -19.87 -25.70
C ASP A 408 -11.64 -18.43 -25.22
N ALA A 409 -12.82 -17.94 -25.57
CA ALA A 409 -13.29 -16.61 -25.17
C ALA A 409 -13.67 -16.53 -23.67
N GLU A 410 -14.08 -17.63 -23.05
CA GLU A 410 -14.37 -17.68 -21.62
C GLU A 410 -13.09 -17.51 -20.79
N ALA A 411 -12.00 -18.15 -21.22
CA ALA A 411 -10.69 -17.96 -20.63
C ALA A 411 -10.24 -16.49 -20.69
N ALA A 412 -10.47 -15.80 -21.81
CA ALA A 412 -10.18 -14.37 -21.93
C ALA A 412 -11.04 -13.52 -20.96
N GLY A 413 -12.31 -13.85 -20.77
CA GLY A 413 -13.18 -13.24 -19.75
C GLY A 413 -12.67 -13.49 -18.33
N GLY A 414 -12.21 -14.71 -18.07
CA GLY A 414 -11.57 -15.09 -16.80
C GLY A 414 -10.28 -14.30 -16.51
N MET A 415 -9.45 -14.04 -17.54
CA MET A 415 -8.25 -13.20 -17.42
C MET A 415 -8.61 -11.76 -16.98
N ARG A 416 -9.66 -11.17 -17.53
CA ARG A 416 -10.14 -9.84 -17.12
C ARG A 416 -10.57 -9.81 -15.65
N ALA A 417 -11.32 -10.84 -15.23
CA ALA A 417 -11.75 -10.97 -13.83
C ALA A 417 -10.56 -11.15 -12.87
N ALA A 418 -9.59 -12.01 -13.23
CA ALA A 418 -8.34 -12.20 -12.50
C ALA A 418 -7.54 -10.91 -12.43
N GLY A 419 -7.45 -10.17 -13.55
CA GLY A 419 -6.80 -8.87 -13.63
C GLY A 419 -7.39 -7.86 -12.66
N THR A 420 -8.71 -7.84 -12.47
CA THR A 420 -9.38 -6.96 -11.51
C THR A 420 -8.91 -7.22 -10.07
N LEU A 421 -8.75 -8.49 -9.65
CA LEU A 421 -8.22 -8.84 -8.33
C LEU A 421 -6.75 -8.49 -8.17
N LEU A 422 -5.95 -8.71 -9.21
CA LEU A 422 -4.51 -8.44 -9.18
C LEU A 422 -4.17 -6.97 -9.44
N GLY A 423 -5.14 -6.16 -9.91
CA GLY A 423 -4.92 -4.78 -10.39
C GLY A 423 -4.06 -4.74 -11.65
N LEU A 424 -4.15 -5.76 -12.49
CA LEU A 424 -3.45 -5.92 -13.76
C LEU A 424 -4.45 -6.02 -14.91
N LEU A 425 -3.98 -5.93 -16.16
CA LEU A 425 -4.78 -6.09 -17.38
C LEU A 425 -5.94 -5.07 -17.46
N GLN A 426 -5.66 -3.84 -16.99
CA GLN A 426 -6.68 -2.78 -16.93
C GLN A 426 -6.72 -1.94 -18.19
N ALA A 427 -5.64 -1.91 -18.97
CA ALA A 427 -5.60 -1.20 -20.25
C ALA A 427 -6.38 -1.93 -21.35
N ALA A 428 -6.79 -1.22 -22.38
CA ALA A 428 -7.18 -1.88 -23.63
C ALA A 428 -5.92 -2.49 -24.29
N PRO A 429 -6.00 -3.66 -24.93
CA PRO A 429 -4.84 -4.26 -25.61
C PRO A 429 -4.17 -3.32 -26.61
N SER A 430 -4.97 -2.56 -27.39
CA SER A 430 -4.43 -1.55 -28.30
C SER A 430 -3.58 -0.50 -27.61
N ASP A 431 -4.02 -0.03 -26.44
CA ASP A 431 -3.33 1.03 -25.70
C ASP A 431 -2.06 0.48 -25.04
N TRP A 432 -2.11 -0.76 -24.53
CA TRP A 432 -0.93 -1.45 -24.01
C TRP A 432 0.19 -1.54 -25.04
N PHE A 433 -0.11 -1.94 -26.27
CA PHE A 433 0.89 -2.11 -27.32
C PHE A 433 1.37 -0.78 -27.92
N ARG A 434 0.53 0.26 -27.93
CA ARG A 434 0.89 1.60 -28.40
C ARG A 434 1.75 2.36 -27.36
N GLY A 435 1.63 2.03 -26.06
CA GLY A 435 2.30 2.75 -24.99
C GLY A 435 1.75 4.17 -24.82
N ASP A 436 2.47 4.99 -24.04
CA ASP A 436 2.09 6.38 -23.73
C ASP A 436 2.33 7.36 -24.92
N ALA A 437 2.08 6.91 -26.16
CA ALA A 437 2.17 7.81 -27.30
C ALA A 437 1.13 8.93 -27.13
N ALA A 438 1.58 10.17 -27.07
CA ALA A 438 0.69 11.32 -27.07
C ALA A 438 -0.26 11.27 -28.28
N GLY A 439 -1.48 11.73 -28.14
CA GLY A 439 -2.49 11.63 -29.20
C GLY A 439 -2.01 12.13 -30.56
N ASP A 440 -1.21 13.20 -30.57
CA ASP A 440 -0.59 13.76 -31.80
C ASP A 440 0.44 12.81 -32.42
N GLU A 441 1.22 12.10 -31.61
CA GLU A 441 2.20 11.12 -32.12
C GLU A 441 1.49 9.89 -32.68
N THR A 442 0.44 9.41 -32.03
CA THR A 442 -0.40 8.32 -32.51
C THR A 442 -1.02 8.67 -33.85
N ALA A 443 -1.60 9.87 -34.00
CA ALA A 443 -2.17 10.33 -35.25
C ALA A 443 -1.12 10.45 -36.39
N ALA A 444 0.10 10.89 -36.06
CA ALA A 444 1.18 10.98 -37.04
C ALA A 444 1.65 9.58 -37.50
N ILE A 445 1.73 8.59 -36.59
CA ILE A 445 2.06 7.21 -36.93
C ILE A 445 0.95 6.57 -37.79
N ASP A 446 -0.32 6.75 -37.42
CA ASP A 446 -1.46 6.22 -38.17
C ASP A 446 -1.54 6.83 -39.57
N ALA A 447 -1.20 8.13 -39.74
CA ALA A 447 -1.10 8.77 -41.06
C ALA A 447 0.01 8.15 -41.92
N LEU A 448 1.20 7.88 -41.36
CA LEU A 448 2.28 7.19 -42.07
C LEU A 448 1.90 5.76 -42.46
N ILE A 449 1.15 5.05 -41.62
CA ILE A 449 0.65 3.71 -41.94
C ILE A 449 -0.37 3.77 -43.10
N ALA A 450 -1.28 4.74 -43.09
CA ALA A 450 -2.21 4.96 -44.19
C ALA A 450 -1.49 5.28 -45.52
N GLU A 451 -0.47 6.14 -45.45
CA GLU A 451 0.38 6.45 -46.62
C GLU A 451 1.10 5.18 -47.12
N ARG A 452 1.69 4.37 -46.22
CA ARG A 452 2.33 3.11 -46.60
C ARG A 452 1.35 2.15 -47.29
N LEU A 453 0.13 2.04 -46.80
CA LEU A 453 -0.92 1.20 -47.41
C LEU A 453 -1.32 1.71 -48.80
N ALA A 454 -1.43 3.04 -49.00
CA ALA A 454 -1.68 3.65 -50.27
C ALA A 454 -0.52 3.38 -51.26
N ALA A 455 0.74 3.54 -50.86
CA ALA A 455 1.93 3.23 -51.65
C ALA A 455 1.95 1.75 -52.07
N ARG A 456 1.63 0.81 -51.18
CA ARG A 456 1.52 -0.62 -51.51
C ARG A 456 0.40 -0.88 -52.53
N GLY A 457 -0.75 -0.21 -52.42
CA GLY A 457 -1.83 -0.27 -53.38
C GLY A 457 -1.45 0.22 -54.77
N ALA A 458 -0.63 1.29 -54.80
CA ALA A 458 -0.08 1.84 -56.04
C ALA A 458 1.17 1.07 -56.55
N ARG A 459 1.62 0.02 -55.88
CA ARG A 459 2.85 -0.75 -56.16
C ARG A 459 4.16 0.08 -56.05
N ASP A 460 4.12 1.18 -55.32
CA ASP A 460 5.33 1.96 -54.95
C ASP A 460 5.98 1.33 -53.75
N TRP A 461 6.71 0.25 -53.99
CA TRP A 461 7.40 -0.51 -52.97
C TRP A 461 8.50 0.29 -52.27
N ALA A 462 9.19 1.17 -53.05
CA ALA A 462 10.27 2.00 -52.50
C ALA A 462 9.75 2.95 -51.41
N ARG A 463 8.59 3.59 -51.64
CA ARG A 463 7.96 4.47 -50.64
C ARG A 463 7.43 3.67 -49.44
N ALA A 464 6.83 2.53 -49.68
CA ALA A 464 6.31 1.68 -48.59
C ALA A 464 7.42 1.17 -47.66
N ASP A 465 8.58 0.81 -48.23
CA ASP A 465 9.76 0.34 -47.47
C ASP A 465 10.44 1.51 -46.74
N ALA A 466 10.51 2.69 -47.33
CA ALA A 466 11.05 3.88 -46.68
C ALA A 466 10.23 4.25 -45.42
N ILE A 467 8.91 4.24 -45.51
CA ILE A 467 8.01 4.50 -44.36
C ILE A 467 8.22 3.43 -43.26
N ARG A 468 8.33 2.16 -43.66
CA ARG A 468 8.57 1.07 -42.68
C ARG A 468 9.92 1.25 -41.97
N ALA A 469 10.98 1.65 -42.71
CA ALA A 469 12.28 1.88 -42.14
C ALA A 469 12.29 3.10 -41.20
N ASP A 470 11.59 4.20 -41.57
CA ASP A 470 11.43 5.37 -40.71
C ASP A 470 10.76 5.04 -39.41
N LEU A 471 9.62 4.34 -39.47
CA LEU A 471 8.89 3.89 -38.27
C LEU A 471 9.72 2.94 -37.42
N ALA A 472 10.45 2.00 -38.04
CA ALA A 472 11.35 1.10 -37.33
C ALA A 472 12.50 1.85 -36.62
N ALA A 473 13.06 2.87 -37.25
CA ALA A 473 14.10 3.75 -36.65
C ALA A 473 13.55 4.52 -35.43
N ARG A 474 12.25 4.80 -35.40
CA ARG A 474 11.53 5.43 -34.27
C ARG A 474 11.06 4.41 -33.22
N GLY A 475 11.49 3.14 -33.33
CA GLY A 475 11.09 2.07 -32.42
C GLY A 475 9.66 1.58 -32.62
N ILE A 476 9.03 1.84 -33.78
CA ILE A 476 7.68 1.39 -34.12
C ILE A 476 7.76 0.12 -34.96
N VAL A 477 7.13 -0.94 -34.49
CA VAL A 477 7.01 -2.23 -35.18
C VAL A 477 5.62 -2.33 -35.82
N LEU A 478 5.57 -2.54 -37.15
CA LEU A 478 4.32 -2.74 -37.88
C LEU A 478 3.98 -4.22 -37.94
N GLU A 479 2.72 -4.55 -37.71
CA GLU A 479 2.14 -5.89 -37.81
C GLU A 479 1.03 -5.88 -38.85
N ASP A 480 1.28 -6.53 -40.02
CA ASP A 480 0.31 -6.67 -41.12
C ASP A 480 -0.61 -7.88 -40.85
N GLY A 481 -1.91 -7.68 -40.85
CA GLY A 481 -2.94 -8.72 -40.62
C GLY A 481 -4.13 -8.61 -41.55
N PRO A 482 -5.09 -9.57 -41.48
CA PRO A 482 -6.30 -9.53 -42.31
C PRO A 482 -7.18 -8.29 -42.10
N GLY A 483 -7.09 -7.65 -40.93
CA GLY A 483 -7.83 -6.44 -40.57
C GLY A 483 -7.09 -5.13 -40.89
N GLY A 484 -5.92 -5.19 -41.53
CA GLY A 484 -5.08 -4.03 -41.83
C GLY A 484 -3.70 -4.11 -41.17
N THR A 485 -2.98 -2.98 -41.15
CA THR A 485 -1.69 -2.82 -40.46
C THR A 485 -1.94 -2.21 -39.10
N THR A 486 -1.52 -2.89 -38.03
CA THR A 486 -1.43 -2.34 -36.66
C THR A 486 0.02 -2.02 -36.33
N TRP A 487 0.23 -1.28 -35.25
CA TRP A 487 1.58 -0.95 -34.83
C TRP A 487 1.72 -1.05 -33.30
N ARG A 488 2.95 -1.30 -32.87
CA ARG A 488 3.33 -1.28 -31.46
C ARG A 488 4.71 -0.65 -31.29
N ARG A 489 5.03 -0.18 -30.09
CA ARG A 489 6.40 0.16 -29.76
C ARG A 489 7.25 -1.11 -29.61
N GLY A 490 8.47 -1.09 -30.18
CA GLY A 490 9.48 -2.11 -29.95
C GLY A 490 9.84 -2.17 -28.47
N ALA A 491 10.19 -3.36 -27.98
CA ALA A 491 10.63 -3.59 -26.58
C ALA A 491 12.05 -3.04 -26.37
#